data_0ad1ea238ad98f9f986faad2492b5d6b
#
_entry.id   0ad1ea238ad98f9f986faad2492b5d6b
#
_cell.length_a   1.000
_cell.length_b   1.000
_cell.length_c   1.000
_cell.angle_alpha   90.00
_cell.angle_beta   90.00
_cell.angle_gamma   90.00
#
_symmetry.space_group_name_H-M   'P 1'
#
loop_
_entity.id
_entity.type
_entity.pdbx_description
1 polymer ?
#
loop_
_entity_poly.entity_id
_entity_poly.type
_entity_poly.pdbx_seq_one_letter_code
_entity_poly.pdbx_strand_id
1 'polypeptide(L)'
;MMDYYFEEPAPIKYDLLFEEVARYAVNNGGISTTEIQRKFEVGFNRAGRIMMQLESAGIVGQQQGINPRKVYFDNITSLEKYLAAGDYHRASLSAEEQERQRIL
;
A
#
# COMPACT_ATOMS: atom_id res chain seq x y z
N MET A 1 11.92 10.29 -29.27
CA MET A 1 11.82 10.14 -28.80
C MET A 1 11.68 9.52 -28.17
N MET A 2 11.50 9.40 -28.08
CA MET A 2 11.25 8.97 -27.47
C MET A 2 11.51 8.72 -26.58
N ASP A 3 11.75 8.83 -26.29
CA ASP A 3 12.04 8.64 -25.42
C ASP A 3 11.54 8.84 -24.42
N TYR A 4 11.05 9.26 -24.33
CA TYR A 4 10.58 9.61 -23.39
C TYR A 4 9.97 8.77 -22.66
N TYR A 5 9.86 8.07 -22.91
CA TYR A 5 9.32 7.25 -22.26
C TYR A 5 9.92 6.28 -21.69
N PHE A 6 10.58 6.27 -21.66
CA PHE A 6 11.05 5.49 -20.99
C PHE A 6 11.79 5.62 -20.21
N GLU A 7 11.97 6.13 -20.33
CA GLU A 7 12.62 6.41 -19.46
C GLU A 7 12.37 5.82 -18.22
N GLU A 8 12.60 6.33 -17.12
CA GLU A 8 12.34 5.75 -15.89
C GLU A 8 10.91 5.72 -15.59
N PRO A 9 10.32 4.62 -15.11
CA PRO A 9 8.94 4.64 -14.66
C PRO A 9 8.80 5.60 -13.51
N ALA A 10 7.68 6.29 -13.46
CA ALA A 10 7.40 7.19 -12.37
C ALA A 10 7.30 6.42 -11.06
N PRO A 11 7.68 7.00 -9.94
CA PRO A 11 7.48 6.33 -8.66
C PRO A 11 6.01 6.01 -8.46
N ILE A 12 5.74 4.92 -7.75
CA ILE A 12 4.37 4.53 -7.44
C ILE A 12 3.75 5.59 -6.57
N LYS A 13 2.60 6.08 -7.00
CA LYS A 13 1.86 7.03 -6.19
C LYS A 13 0.83 6.30 -5.37
N TYR A 14 0.84 6.56 -4.10
CA TYR A 14 -0.14 5.95 -3.22
C TYR A 14 -1.41 6.78 -3.21
N ASP A 15 -2.55 6.09 -3.11
CA ASP A 15 -3.84 6.74 -3.06
C ASP A 15 -3.90 7.69 -1.87
N LEU A 16 -4.64 8.78 -2.03
CA LEU A 16 -4.78 9.74 -0.94
C LEU A 16 -5.36 9.11 0.31
N LEU A 17 -6.13 8.04 0.16
CA LEU A 17 -6.72 7.34 1.29
C LEU A 17 -5.84 6.23 1.84
N PHE A 18 -4.65 6.02 1.24
CA PHE A 18 -3.81 4.89 1.61
C PHE A 18 -3.55 4.82 3.11
N GLU A 19 -3.12 5.92 3.69
CA GLU A 19 -2.79 5.91 5.12
C GLU A 19 -4.01 5.72 5.99
N GLU A 20 -5.13 6.34 5.62
CA GLU A 20 -6.34 6.19 6.41
C GLU A 20 -6.86 4.76 6.37
N VAL A 21 -6.80 4.14 5.20
CA VAL A 21 -7.23 2.76 5.07
C VAL A 21 -6.30 1.84 5.86
N ALA A 22 -5.00 2.14 5.83
CA ALA A 22 -4.04 1.36 6.61
C ALA A 22 -4.35 1.45 8.09
N ARG A 23 -4.66 2.63 8.59
CA ARG A 23 -5.00 2.80 9.99
C ARG A 23 -6.27 2.05 10.36
N TYR A 24 -7.25 2.11 9.47
CA TYR A 24 -8.47 1.38 9.69
C TYR A 24 -8.20 -0.13 9.76
N ALA A 25 -7.38 -0.63 8.84
CA ALA A 25 -7.09 -2.06 8.78
C ALA A 25 -6.42 -2.55 10.06
N VAL A 26 -5.45 -1.78 10.55
CA VAL A 26 -4.74 -2.17 11.77
C VAL A 26 -5.67 -2.11 12.97
N ASN A 27 -6.46 -1.06 13.10
CA ASN A 27 -7.38 -0.93 14.21
C ASN A 27 -8.48 -1.99 14.18
N ASN A 28 -8.85 -2.43 12.98
CA ASN A 28 -9.90 -3.42 12.81
C ASN A 28 -9.38 -4.85 12.88
N GLY A 29 -8.08 -5.04 12.78
CA GLY A 29 -7.49 -6.38 12.82
C GLY A 29 -7.60 -7.15 11.53
N GLY A 30 -7.94 -6.48 10.44
CA GLY A 30 -8.09 -7.11 9.13
C GLY A 30 -8.87 -6.19 8.22
N ILE A 31 -8.90 -6.52 6.94
CA ILE A 31 -9.59 -5.66 5.99
C ILE A 31 -9.95 -6.42 4.73
N SER A 32 -11.11 -6.10 4.16
CA SER A 32 -11.52 -6.65 2.87
C SER A 32 -11.80 -5.51 1.91
N THR A 33 -11.79 -5.84 0.62
CA THR A 33 -12.09 -4.85 -0.41
C THR A 33 -13.48 -4.26 -0.22
N THR A 34 -14.42 -5.10 0.16
CA THR A 34 -15.80 -4.65 0.40
C THR A 34 -15.86 -3.63 1.53
N GLU A 35 -15.06 -3.85 2.58
CA GLU A 35 -15.02 -2.91 3.68
C GLU A 35 -14.47 -1.56 3.24
N ILE A 36 -13.43 -1.57 2.39
CA ILE A 36 -12.90 -0.32 1.88
C ILE A 36 -13.97 0.42 1.09
N GLN A 37 -14.69 -0.30 0.25
CA GLN A 37 -15.76 0.32 -0.54
C GLN A 37 -16.79 1.00 0.34
N ARG A 38 -17.25 0.31 1.35
CA ARG A 38 -18.30 0.82 2.20
C ARG A 38 -17.82 1.90 3.15
N LYS A 39 -16.69 1.65 3.80
CA LYS A 39 -16.23 2.55 4.84
C LYS A 39 -15.73 3.87 4.27
N PHE A 40 -15.08 3.80 3.11
CA PHE A 40 -14.47 4.99 2.52
C PHE A 40 -15.23 5.49 1.30
N GLU A 41 -16.35 4.84 0.99
CA GLU A 41 -17.25 5.27 -0.09
C GLU A 41 -16.54 5.42 -1.42
N VAL A 42 -15.81 4.39 -1.80
CA VAL A 42 -15.12 4.35 -3.08
C VAL A 42 -15.61 3.18 -3.90
N GLY A 43 -15.37 3.23 -5.20
CA GLY A 43 -15.77 2.17 -6.09
C GLY A 43 -14.86 0.96 -5.96
N PHE A 44 -15.26 -0.13 -6.61
CA PHE A 44 -14.55 -1.39 -6.51
C PHE A 44 -13.12 -1.29 -7.02
N ASN A 45 -12.93 -0.64 -8.15
CA ASN A 45 -11.59 -0.55 -8.75
C ASN A 45 -10.62 0.23 -7.87
N ARG A 46 -11.10 1.33 -7.31
CA ARG A 46 -10.24 2.12 -6.44
C ARG A 46 -9.93 1.36 -5.15
N ALA A 47 -10.94 0.69 -4.60
CA ALA A 47 -10.72 -0.11 -3.40
C ALA A 47 -9.70 -1.21 -3.67
N GLY A 48 -9.77 -1.84 -4.83
CA GLY A 48 -8.79 -2.86 -5.21
C GLY A 48 -7.39 -2.32 -5.32
N ARG A 49 -7.24 -1.12 -5.91
CA ARG A 49 -5.93 -0.50 -6.01
C ARG A 49 -5.35 -0.19 -4.65
N ILE A 50 -6.18 0.34 -3.76
CA ILE A 50 -5.72 0.63 -2.40
C ILE A 50 -5.27 -0.65 -1.71
N MET A 51 -6.06 -1.74 -1.87
CA MET A 51 -5.68 -3.01 -1.29
C MET A 51 -4.33 -3.49 -1.82
N MET A 52 -4.11 -3.36 -3.12
CA MET A 52 -2.83 -3.75 -3.71
C MET A 52 -1.68 -2.92 -3.15
N GLN A 53 -1.92 -1.64 -2.92
CA GLN A 53 -0.91 -0.77 -2.34
C GLN A 53 -0.59 -1.18 -0.91
N LEU A 54 -1.62 -1.53 -0.13
CA LEU A 54 -1.40 -2.01 1.23
C LEU A 54 -0.58 -3.29 1.23
N GLU A 55 -0.84 -4.17 0.29
CA GLU A 55 -0.08 -5.40 0.18
C GLU A 55 1.36 -5.13 -0.22
N SER A 56 1.56 -4.28 -1.23
CA SER A 56 2.91 -3.92 -1.67
C SER A 56 3.72 -3.28 -0.57
N ALA A 57 3.08 -2.51 0.28
CA ALA A 57 3.75 -1.84 1.38
C ALA A 57 4.00 -2.77 2.57
N GLY A 58 3.51 -4.00 2.51
CA GLY A 58 3.74 -4.95 3.58
C GLY A 58 2.82 -4.76 4.78
N ILE A 59 1.72 -4.03 4.59
CA ILE A 59 0.79 -3.78 5.68
C ILE A 59 -0.22 -4.91 5.81
N VAL A 60 -0.67 -5.46 4.69
CA VAL A 60 -1.61 -6.57 4.71
C VAL A 60 -1.06 -7.73 3.89
N GLY A 61 -1.60 -8.91 4.15
CA GLY A 61 -1.19 -10.12 3.46
C GLY A 61 -2.02 -10.37 2.21
N GLN A 62 -1.76 -11.52 1.62
CA GLN A 62 -2.43 -11.93 0.41
C GLN A 62 -3.85 -12.39 0.68
N GLN A 63 -4.64 -12.38 -0.39
CA GLN A 63 -5.99 -12.89 -0.33
C GLN A 63 -5.99 -14.37 0.07
N GLN A 64 -6.82 -14.73 1.01
CA GLN A 64 -6.95 -16.11 1.44
C GLN A 64 -8.43 -16.48 1.49
N GLY A 65 -8.93 -16.99 0.39
CA GLY A 65 -10.32 -17.35 0.27
C GLY A 65 -11.22 -16.14 0.45
N ILE A 66 -12.25 -16.30 1.26
CA ILE A 66 -13.20 -15.23 1.52
C ILE A 66 -12.87 -14.44 2.78
N ASN A 67 -11.79 -14.79 3.44
CA ASN A 67 -11.43 -14.15 4.69
C ASN A 67 -10.87 -12.74 4.45
N PRO A 68 -11.07 -11.83 5.40
CA PRO A 68 -10.40 -10.55 5.31
C PRO A 68 -8.89 -10.75 5.30
N ARG A 69 -8.18 -9.79 4.67
CA ARG A 69 -6.74 -9.85 4.64
C ARG A 69 -6.18 -9.63 6.03
N LYS A 70 -5.16 -10.40 6.37
CA LYS A 70 -4.44 -10.22 7.61
C LYS A 70 -3.67 -8.94 7.61
N VAL A 71 -3.51 -8.32 8.79
CA VAL A 71 -2.63 -7.17 8.92
C VAL A 71 -1.38 -7.60 9.68
N TYR A 72 -0.26 -6.96 9.34
CA TYR A 72 1.04 -7.34 9.89
C TYR A 72 1.51 -6.42 11.01
N PHE A 73 0.67 -5.48 11.43
CA PHE A 73 1.00 -4.58 12.53
C PHE A 73 0.06 -4.87 13.68
N ASP A 74 0.64 -5.04 14.87
CA ASP A 74 -0.14 -5.38 16.05
C ASP A 74 -0.89 -4.21 16.63
N ASN A 75 -0.39 -3.00 16.40
CA ASN A 75 -1.02 -1.82 16.99
C ASN A 75 -0.76 -0.61 16.12
N ILE A 76 -1.54 0.43 16.39
CA ILE A 76 -1.49 1.63 15.57
C ILE A 76 -0.17 2.38 15.73
N THR A 77 0.46 2.30 16.89
CA THR A 77 1.72 2.99 17.10
C THR A 77 2.80 2.49 16.18
N SER A 78 2.89 1.17 16.01
CA SER A 78 3.86 0.57 15.08
C SER A 78 3.59 1.01 13.66
N LEU A 79 2.32 1.03 13.26
CA LEU A 79 1.96 1.46 11.92
C LEU A 79 2.34 2.92 11.70
N GLU A 80 2.06 3.79 12.67
CA GLU A 80 2.36 5.20 12.50
C GLU A 80 3.86 5.44 12.34
N LYS A 81 4.67 4.68 13.06
CA LYS A 81 6.12 4.79 12.89
C LYS A 81 6.53 4.37 11.48
N TYR A 82 5.94 3.30 10.99
CA TYR A 82 6.25 2.81 9.66
C TYR A 82 5.85 3.83 8.59
N LEU A 83 4.67 4.41 8.72
CA LEU A 83 4.20 5.40 7.76
C LEU A 83 5.06 6.66 7.80
N ALA A 84 5.44 7.09 9.00
CA ALA A 84 6.26 8.29 9.15
C ALA A 84 7.64 8.11 8.57
N ALA A 85 8.20 6.91 8.66
CA ALA A 85 9.50 6.62 8.11
C ALA A 85 9.52 6.64 6.58
N GLY A 86 8.35 6.38 5.96
CA GLY A 86 8.26 6.40 4.51
C GLY A 86 8.91 5.24 3.81
N ASP A 87 9.33 4.23 4.55
CA ASP A 87 10.04 3.09 3.96
C ASP A 87 9.15 2.26 3.05
N TYR A 88 7.83 2.38 3.19
CA TYR A 88 6.93 1.61 2.34
C TYR A 88 7.06 2.02 0.88
N HIS A 89 7.50 3.23 0.59
CA HIS A 89 7.76 3.63 -0.79
C HIS A 89 8.86 2.77 -1.39
N ARG A 90 9.90 2.51 -0.60
CA ARG A 90 11.00 1.70 -1.07
C ARG A 90 10.58 0.26 -1.27
N ALA A 91 9.72 -0.25 -0.40
CA ALA A 91 9.27 -1.63 -0.48
C ALA A 91 8.51 -1.93 -1.76
N SER A 92 7.89 -0.92 -2.35
CA SER A 92 7.11 -1.11 -3.57
C SER A 92 7.92 -0.89 -4.84
N LEU A 93 9.23 -0.61 -4.73
CA LEU A 93 10.09 -0.43 -5.89
C LEU A 93 10.79 -1.73 -6.26
N SER A 94 11.17 -1.85 -7.52
CA SER A 94 11.96 -3.00 -7.94
C SER A 94 13.34 -2.94 -7.31
N ALA A 95 14.04 -4.07 -7.31
CA ALA A 95 15.39 -4.11 -6.76
C ALA A 95 16.30 -3.12 -7.47
N GLU A 96 16.12 -3.01 -8.79
CA GLU A 96 16.93 -2.12 -9.60
C GLU A 96 16.69 -0.66 -9.23
N GLU A 97 15.44 -0.32 -9.01
CA GLU A 97 15.10 1.04 -8.63
C GLU A 97 15.62 1.38 -7.23
N GLN A 98 15.58 0.40 -6.33
CA GLN A 98 16.13 0.60 -5.00
C GLN A 98 17.61 0.83 -5.04
N GLU A 99 18.30 0.08 -5.88
CA GLU A 99 19.75 0.23 -6.03
C GLU A 99 20.09 1.62 -6.55
N ARG A 100 19.32 2.09 -7.54
CA ARG A 100 19.55 3.40 -8.11
C ARG A 100 19.37 4.51 -7.09
N GLN A 101 18.34 4.39 -6.26
CA GLN A 101 18.08 5.37 -5.23
C GLN A 101 19.17 5.38 -4.16
N ARG A 102 19.71 4.21 -3.88
CA ARG A 102 20.75 4.11 -2.87
C ARG A 102 22.02 4.84 -3.29
N ILE A 103 22.32 4.82 -4.57
CA ILE A 103 23.50 5.47 -5.10
C ILE A 103 23.37 6.99 -5.05
N LEU A 104 22.17 7.48 -5.23
CA LEU A 104 21.95 8.92 -5.22
C LEU A 104 21.96 9.47 -3.81
#